data_9c15660d938526e7c142af2533182b31
#
_entry.id   9c15660d938526e7c142af2533182b31
#
_cell.length_a   1.000
_cell.length_b   1.000
_cell.length_c   1.000
_cell.angle_alpha   90.00
_cell.angle_beta   90.00
_cell.angle_gamma   90.00
#
_symmetry.space_group_name_H-M   'P 1'
#
loop_
_entity.id
_entity.type
_entity.pdbx_description
1 polymer ?
#
loop_
_entity_poly.entity_id
_entity_poly.type
_entity_poly.pdbx_seq_one_letter_code
_entity_poly.pdbx_strand_id
1 'polypeptide(L)'
;MIPAIAQHQDELTALCRRHHVRRLELFGSAAAGDFNPESSDLDFLVMFEELDPPAYAEAYLGFYKTLTALFARPVELVSTTAITNPYFLESVQRNRETLYAA
;
A
#
# COMPACT_ATOMS: atom_id res chain seq x y z
N MET A 1 11.08 -4.07 8.36
CA MET A 1 10.15 -2.93 8.15
C MET A 1 10.94 -1.63 8.28
N ILE A 2 10.85 -0.74 7.30
CA ILE A 2 11.55 0.54 7.35
C ILE A 2 10.98 1.44 8.45
N PRO A 3 11.79 2.35 9.03
CA PRO A 3 11.34 3.21 10.13
C PRO A 3 10.10 4.05 9.82
N ALA A 4 9.97 4.54 8.57
CA ALA A 4 8.82 5.33 8.16
C ALA A 4 7.49 4.57 8.33
N ILE A 5 7.49 3.27 8.07
CA ILE A 5 6.32 2.41 8.27
C ILE A 5 6.15 2.05 9.75
N ALA A 6 7.23 1.67 10.41
CA ALA A 6 7.18 1.23 11.81
C ALA A 6 6.65 2.33 12.74
N GLN A 7 7.01 3.59 12.48
CA GLN A 7 6.56 4.73 13.27
C GLN A 7 5.07 5.00 13.16
N HIS A 8 4.44 4.54 12.07
CA HIS A 8 3.02 4.80 11.79
C HIS A 8 2.18 3.52 11.75
N GLN A 9 2.65 2.44 12.37
CA GLN A 9 2.00 1.13 12.30
C GLN A 9 0.56 1.17 12.81
N ASP A 10 0.32 1.79 13.95
CA ASP A 10 -1.02 1.86 14.56
C ASP A 10 -1.97 2.71 13.71
N GLU A 11 -1.47 3.83 13.21
CA GLU A 11 -2.24 4.72 12.34
C GLU A 11 -2.58 4.02 11.03
N LEU A 12 -1.62 3.30 10.47
CA LEU A 12 -1.81 2.54 9.23
C LEU A 12 -2.89 1.47 9.39
N THR A 13 -2.87 0.74 10.50
CA THR A 13 -3.89 -0.26 10.83
C THR A 13 -5.27 0.37 10.91
N ALA A 14 -5.39 1.52 11.59
CA ALA A 14 -6.66 2.24 11.70
C ALA A 14 -7.16 2.71 10.34
N LEU A 15 -6.28 3.21 9.47
CA LEU A 15 -6.63 3.63 8.12
C LEU A 15 -7.11 2.46 7.26
N CYS A 16 -6.48 1.31 7.36
CA CYS A 16 -6.89 0.12 6.63
C CYS A 16 -8.32 -0.28 7.00
N ARG A 17 -8.64 -0.28 8.29
CA ARG A 17 -10.00 -0.59 8.76
C ARG A 17 -11.02 0.44 8.28
N ARG A 18 -10.66 1.71 8.34
CA ARG A 18 -11.53 2.81 7.94
C ARG A 18 -11.91 2.78 6.47
N HIS A 19 -10.97 2.38 5.62
CA HIS A 19 -11.13 2.41 4.17
C HIS A 19 -11.42 1.03 3.55
N HIS A 20 -11.88 0.09 4.36
CA HIS A 20 -12.29 -1.25 3.90
C HIS A 20 -11.17 -2.04 3.23
N VAL A 21 -9.95 -1.85 3.71
CA VAL A 21 -8.80 -2.63 3.24
C VAL A 21 -8.81 -3.99 3.89
N ARG A 22 -8.68 -5.02 3.07
CA ARG A 22 -8.56 -6.40 3.53
C ARG A 22 -7.10 -6.78 3.75
N ARG A 23 -6.22 -6.32 2.87
CA ARG A 23 -4.80 -6.62 2.94
C ARG A 23 -3.99 -5.47 2.35
N LEU A 24 -2.90 -5.13 3.02
CA LEU A 24 -1.95 -4.12 2.55
C LEU A 24 -0.55 -4.68 2.63
N GLU A 25 0.17 -4.57 1.53
CA GLU A 25 1.55 -5.01 1.44
C GLU A 25 2.44 -3.87 0.92
N LEU A 26 3.69 -3.87 1.37
CA LEU A 26 4.72 -2.98 0.86
C LEU A 26 5.55 -3.73 -0.17
N PHE A 27 5.86 -3.09 -1.29
CA PHE A 27 6.74 -3.67 -2.29
C PHE A 27 7.73 -2.62 -2.80
N GLY A 28 8.49 -2.93 -3.86
CA GLY A 28 9.45 -2.01 -4.43
C GLY A 28 10.66 -1.78 -3.56
N SER A 29 11.28 -0.61 -3.68
CA SER A 29 12.55 -0.29 -3.00
C SER A 29 12.44 -0.35 -1.48
N ALA A 30 11.32 0.06 -0.91
CA ALA A 30 11.12 0.04 0.53
C ALA A 30 11.10 -1.38 1.10
N ALA A 31 10.51 -2.34 0.38
CA ALA A 31 10.48 -3.74 0.80
C ALA A 31 11.81 -4.44 0.53
N ALA A 32 12.53 -4.03 -0.52
CA ALA A 32 13.81 -4.62 -0.91
C ALA A 32 15.00 -4.14 -0.08
N GLY A 33 14.82 -3.12 0.76
CA GLY A 33 15.91 -2.56 1.55
C GLY A 33 16.71 -1.45 0.85
N ASP A 34 16.28 -1.04 -0.34
CA ASP A 34 16.93 0.00 -1.14
C ASP A 34 16.27 1.37 -0.97
N PHE A 35 15.50 1.52 0.09
CA PHE A 35 14.72 2.73 0.33
C PHE A 35 15.63 3.91 0.66
N ASN A 36 15.47 5.00 -0.09
CA ASN A 36 16.13 6.27 0.16
C ASN A 36 15.10 7.27 0.70
N PRO A 37 15.19 7.72 1.97
CA PRO A 37 14.22 8.63 2.55
C PRO A 37 14.01 9.94 1.79
N GLU A 38 14.99 10.35 1.01
CA GLU A 38 14.92 11.62 0.27
C GLU A 38 14.29 11.50 -1.12
N SER A 39 14.42 10.33 -1.78
CA SER A 39 14.05 10.20 -3.17
C SER A 39 13.13 9.04 -3.51
N SER A 40 13.01 8.04 -2.63
CA SER A 40 12.18 6.87 -2.92
C SER A 40 10.72 7.13 -2.61
N ASP A 41 9.85 6.61 -3.49
CA ASP A 41 8.41 6.56 -3.24
C ASP A 41 8.08 5.34 -2.38
N LEU A 42 6.91 5.37 -1.75
CA LEU A 42 6.37 4.20 -1.07
C LEU A 42 5.41 3.48 -2.00
N ASP A 43 5.68 2.21 -2.25
CA ASP A 43 4.90 1.39 -3.17
C ASP A 43 4.06 0.40 -2.37
N PHE A 44 2.73 0.58 -2.41
CA PHE A 44 1.79 -0.27 -1.70
C PHE A 44 0.96 -1.11 -2.66
N LEU A 45 0.75 -2.35 -2.27
CA LEU A 45 -0.18 -3.26 -2.95
C LEU A 45 -1.38 -3.45 -2.04
N VAL A 46 -2.57 -3.10 -2.52
CA VAL A 46 -3.79 -3.12 -1.71
C VAL A 46 -4.82 -4.10 -2.26
N MET A 47 -5.46 -4.82 -1.36
CA MET A 47 -6.66 -5.60 -1.62
C MET A 47 -7.76 -5.04 -0.72
N PHE A 48 -8.85 -4.57 -1.34
CA PHE A 48 -10.03 -4.12 -0.60
C PHE A 48 -11.00 -5.27 -0.35
N GLU A 49 -11.89 -5.07 0.62
CA GLU A 49 -13.04 -5.94 0.80
C GLU A 49 -13.90 -5.89 -0.46
N GLU A 50 -14.83 -6.84 -0.61
CA GLU A 50 -15.71 -6.85 -1.76
C GLU A 50 -16.65 -5.65 -1.70
N LEU A 51 -16.48 -4.73 -2.67
CA LEU A 51 -17.21 -3.48 -2.75
C LEU A 51 -17.77 -3.33 -4.17
N ASP A 52 -18.92 -2.67 -4.28
CA ASP A 52 -19.45 -2.29 -5.60
C ASP A 52 -18.57 -1.18 -6.20
N PRO A 53 -18.62 -0.95 -7.54
CA PRO A 53 -17.71 -0.01 -8.19
C PRO A 53 -17.68 1.40 -7.61
N PRO A 54 -18.80 2.06 -7.27
CA PRO A 54 -18.74 3.37 -6.65
C PRO A 54 -18.06 3.36 -5.28
N ALA A 55 -18.37 2.37 -4.44
CA ALA A 55 -17.76 2.24 -3.12
C ALA A 55 -16.27 1.91 -3.23
N TYR A 56 -15.87 1.10 -4.21
CA TYR A 56 -14.47 0.78 -4.46
C TYR A 56 -13.68 2.04 -4.84
N ALA A 57 -14.21 2.85 -5.75
CA ALA A 57 -13.55 4.07 -6.18
C ALA A 57 -13.36 5.04 -5.01
N GLU A 58 -14.37 5.20 -4.18
CA GLU A 58 -14.32 6.05 -2.99
C GLU A 58 -13.29 5.54 -1.99
N ALA A 59 -13.27 4.24 -1.72
CA ALA A 59 -12.31 3.62 -0.82
C ALA A 59 -10.88 3.80 -1.32
N TYR A 60 -10.64 3.56 -2.60
CA TYR A 60 -9.32 3.69 -3.22
C TYR A 60 -8.80 5.13 -3.13
N LEU A 61 -9.60 6.09 -3.57
CA LEU A 61 -9.18 7.50 -3.57
C LEU A 61 -9.01 8.04 -2.16
N GLY A 62 -9.90 7.69 -1.25
CA GLY A 62 -9.80 8.10 0.15
C GLY A 62 -8.55 7.53 0.82
N PHE A 63 -8.27 6.26 0.59
CA PHE A 63 -7.10 5.60 1.15
C PHE A 63 -5.81 6.19 0.58
N TYR A 64 -5.76 6.42 -0.72
CA TYR A 64 -4.62 7.05 -1.39
C TYR A 64 -4.30 8.42 -0.78
N LYS A 65 -5.31 9.28 -0.64
CA LYS A 65 -5.13 10.62 -0.07
C LYS A 65 -4.63 10.55 1.37
N THR A 66 -5.18 9.65 2.15
CA THR A 66 -4.81 9.50 3.55
C THR A 66 -3.39 8.97 3.71
N LEU A 67 -2.99 8.00 2.89
CA LEU A 67 -1.62 7.48 2.90
C LEU A 67 -0.61 8.56 2.53
N THR A 68 -0.90 9.34 1.50
CA THR A 68 -0.03 10.43 1.07
C THR A 68 0.14 11.47 2.17
N ALA A 69 -0.94 11.80 2.86
CA ALA A 69 -0.90 12.74 3.99
C ALA A 69 -0.12 12.16 5.18
N LEU A 70 -0.33 10.89 5.50
CA LEU A 70 0.32 10.25 6.63
C LEU A 70 1.83 10.19 6.47
N PHE A 71 2.31 9.79 5.30
CA PHE A 71 3.73 9.63 5.05
C PHE A 71 4.40 10.88 4.49
N ALA A 72 3.63 11.88 4.08
CA ALA A 72 4.12 13.15 3.55
C ALA A 72 5.13 12.97 2.40
N ARG A 73 4.86 12.03 1.51
CA ARG A 73 5.69 11.73 0.34
C ARG A 73 4.87 11.08 -0.76
N PRO A 74 5.39 11.00 -1.98
CA PRO A 74 4.72 10.29 -3.06
C PRO A 74 4.46 8.83 -2.70
N VAL A 75 3.25 8.38 -2.99
CA VAL A 75 2.79 7.01 -2.74
C VAL A 75 2.27 6.45 -4.05
N GLU A 76 2.69 5.23 -4.37
CA GLU A 76 2.09 4.45 -5.44
C GLU A 76 1.19 3.40 -4.81
N LEU A 77 -0.08 3.41 -5.17
CA LEU A 77 -1.07 2.48 -4.65
C LEU A 77 -1.62 1.61 -5.78
N VAL A 78 -1.24 0.34 -5.78
CA VAL A 78 -1.63 -0.60 -6.83
C VAL A 78 -2.64 -1.60 -6.25
N SER A 79 -3.79 -1.71 -6.91
CA SER A 79 -4.78 -2.71 -6.56
C SER A 79 -4.35 -4.09 -7.09
N THR A 80 -4.49 -5.12 -6.29
CA THR A 80 -4.17 -6.49 -6.70
C THR A 80 -4.93 -6.93 -7.94
N THR A 81 -6.17 -6.43 -8.12
CA THR A 81 -7.00 -6.78 -9.27
C THR A 81 -6.54 -6.10 -10.56
N ALA A 82 -5.73 -5.05 -10.46
CA ALA A 82 -5.21 -4.32 -11.62
C ALA A 82 -3.91 -4.89 -12.16
N ILE A 83 -3.31 -5.86 -11.47
CA ILE A 83 -2.03 -6.44 -11.88
C ILE A 83 -2.29 -7.52 -12.93
N THR A 84 -1.93 -7.22 -14.18
CA THR A 84 -2.07 -8.16 -15.29
C THR A 84 -0.72 -8.54 -15.92
N ASN A 85 0.33 -7.75 -15.65
CA ASN A 85 1.65 -7.97 -16.20
C ASN A 85 2.41 -9.03 -15.37
N PRO A 86 2.77 -10.19 -15.94
CA PRO A 86 3.44 -11.26 -15.20
C PRO A 86 4.82 -10.84 -14.66
N TYR A 87 5.52 -9.98 -15.35
CA TYR A 87 6.84 -9.50 -14.89
C TYR A 87 6.70 -8.60 -13.67
N PHE A 88 5.69 -7.75 -13.67
CA PHE A 88 5.40 -6.89 -12.53
C PHE A 88 4.98 -7.73 -11.32
N LEU A 89 4.12 -8.72 -11.53
CA LEU A 89 3.66 -9.62 -10.47
C LEU A 89 4.83 -10.39 -9.85
N GLU A 90 5.74 -10.90 -10.67
CA GLU A 90 6.93 -11.58 -10.20
C GLU A 90 7.80 -10.66 -9.35
N SER A 91 8.01 -9.42 -9.80
CA SER A 91 8.78 -8.41 -9.08
C SER A 91 8.16 -8.10 -7.71
N VAL A 92 6.83 -7.94 -7.66
CA VAL A 92 6.11 -7.69 -6.42
C VAL A 92 6.24 -8.87 -5.45
N GLN A 93 6.09 -10.08 -5.93
CA GLN A 93 6.16 -11.28 -5.09
C GLN A 93 7.55 -11.52 -4.49
N ARG A 94 8.58 -11.00 -5.13
CA ARG A 94 9.97 -11.25 -4.72
C ARG A 94 10.33 -10.56 -3.41
N ASN A 95 9.82 -9.34 -3.16
CA ASN A 95 10.24 -8.49 -2.05
C ASN A 95 9.08 -7.83 -1.31
N ARG A 96 7.91 -8.44 -1.30
CA ARG A 96 6.76 -7.85 -0.62
C ARG A 96 6.76 -8.14 0.87
N GLU A 97 6.24 -7.20 1.64
CA GLU A 97 6.08 -7.31 3.08
C GLU A 97 4.64 -7.00 3.46
N THR A 98 3.99 -7.89 4.20
CA THR A 98 2.62 -7.68 4.66
C THR A 98 2.60 -6.68 5.80
N LEU A 99 1.83 -5.60 5.65
CA LEU A 99 1.67 -4.56 6.66
C LEU A 99 0.36 -4.70 7.42
N TYR A 100 -0.68 -5.20 6.77
CA TYR A 100 -2.00 -5.40 7.36
C TYR A 100 -2.69 -6.57 6.67
N ALA A 101 -3.37 -7.41 7.45
CA ALA A 101 -4.22 -8.49 6.94
C ALA A 101 -5.39 -8.69 7.92
N ALA A 102 -6.61 -8.53 7.39
CA ALA A 102 -7.82 -8.73 8.17
C ALA A 102 -8.19 -10.23 8.25
#